data_5d7e391aa1c85b5d7ce5942f3ca57082
#
_entry.id   5d7e391aa1c85b5d7ce5942f3ca57082
#
_cell.length_a   1.000
_cell.length_b   1.000
_cell.length_c   1.000
_cell.angle_alpha   90.00
_cell.angle_beta   90.00
_cell.angle_gamma   90.00
#
_symmetry.space_group_name_H-M   'P 1'
#
loop_
_entity.id
_entity.type
_entity.pdbx_description
1 polymer ?
#
loop_
_entity_poly.entity_id
_entity_poly.type
_entity_poly.pdbx_seq_one_letter_code
_entity_poly.pdbx_strand_id
1 'polypeptide(L)'
;MKRKLVSLMLVVSMTAAMVAGCGSDDKKTADNNVAGTEKTDDSKEAASGSVYYLNFKPEQDQQWQDLAKAYTDETGVPVEVVTAASGTYEETLKSEIAKSDAPTLFQVNGPVGLAAWKDYCADLSGTDVYSHVKSDDFVLKDGDEVKGIAYVLETYGLIYNKTVLNAYCGMDGAKVSSIDEINSFAKLKEVADDIQSRLAEVSEAAGPEYDLKGAFTSAGMDSSSDWRFKTHLANLPIYYEYKADGIESTDAIKGTYLDNYKQIWDLYTTDSTCEGSMLASKTGDDAVAEIGLGEAVFYQNGTWAYNDIINAGVLTDDDLGMMPIYIGVDGEENQGLCTGSENYWCINANASEENIKATEDFLNWVITSDTGRDIVANQMGFTTPFDSFDDGYQASNALMDAVNQSIADGKNSVAWCFTTMPSEAWKDGVGSALTAYAAGTGSWDDVVTAFVDGWASEYAAANE
;
A
#
# COMPACT_ATOMS: atom_id res chain seq x y z
N MET A 1 -13.30 7.36 52.47
CA MET A 1 -12.23 8.35 52.66
C MET A 1 -11.87 8.96 51.30
N LYS A 2 -12.14 10.24 51.19
CA LYS A 2 -11.92 11.02 49.94
C LYS A 2 -10.43 11.32 49.80
N ARG A 3 -9.81 11.11 48.62
CA ARG A 3 -8.56 11.77 48.19
C ARG A 3 -8.76 12.44 46.85
N LYS A 4 -8.50 13.73 46.86
CA LYS A 4 -8.69 14.70 45.78
C LYS A 4 -7.56 14.59 44.73
N LEU A 5 -7.92 14.64 43.46
CA LEU A 5 -7.02 14.97 42.35
C LEU A 5 -6.63 16.45 42.46
N VAL A 6 -5.36 16.73 42.24
CA VAL A 6 -4.83 18.09 41.97
C VAL A 6 -4.25 18.08 40.57
N SER A 7 -4.93 18.80 39.66
CA SER A 7 -4.42 19.13 38.32
C SER A 7 -3.45 20.30 38.45
N LEU A 8 -2.26 20.15 37.89
CA LEU A 8 -1.27 21.24 37.74
C LEU A 8 -1.25 21.69 36.29
N MET A 9 -1.84 22.85 36.00
CA MET A 9 -1.67 23.59 34.75
C MET A 9 -0.32 24.34 34.82
N LEU A 10 0.53 24.12 33.81
CA LEU A 10 1.71 24.92 33.57
C LEU A 10 1.42 25.83 32.37
N VAL A 11 1.25 27.15 32.67
CA VAL A 11 1.18 28.23 31.67
C VAL A 11 2.60 28.71 31.45
N VAL A 12 3.13 28.62 30.23
CA VAL A 12 4.39 29.34 29.85
C VAL A 12 4.01 30.53 29.01
N SER A 13 4.26 31.71 29.58
CA SER A 13 4.10 33.01 28.96
C SER A 13 5.32 33.37 28.10
N MET A 14 5.11 33.65 26.82
CA MET A 14 6.09 34.28 25.93
C MET A 14 6.15 35.80 26.22
N THR A 15 7.31 36.27 26.53
CA THR A 15 7.64 37.73 26.57
C THR A 15 8.44 38.10 25.32
N ALA A 16 7.84 38.93 24.48
CA ALA A 16 8.50 39.61 23.38
C ALA A 16 9.30 40.80 23.92
N ALA A 17 10.57 40.96 23.49
CA ALA A 17 11.34 42.17 23.68
C ALA A 17 11.73 42.71 22.31
N MET A 18 11.09 43.81 21.91
CA MET A 18 11.58 44.73 20.87
C MET A 18 12.62 45.68 21.47
N VAL A 19 13.74 45.81 20.77
CA VAL A 19 14.60 46.98 20.96
C VAL A 19 14.91 47.57 19.58
N ALA A 20 14.38 48.74 19.34
CA ALA A 20 14.78 49.65 18.27
C ALA A 20 15.91 50.54 18.76
N GLY A 21 16.89 50.79 17.91
CA GLY A 21 17.95 51.75 18.17
C GLY A 21 18.61 52.22 16.87
N CYS A 22 18.22 53.41 16.42
CA CYS A 22 18.91 54.20 15.38
C CYS A 22 20.17 54.92 15.93
N GLY A 23 21.15 55.17 15.03
CA GLY A 23 22.09 56.27 15.23
C GLY A 23 23.44 56.11 14.55
N SER A 24 23.57 56.73 13.44
CA SER A 24 24.55 57.47 12.61
C SER A 24 26.02 57.54 12.97
N ASP A 25 26.82 57.47 11.87
CA ASP A 25 28.05 58.20 11.49
C ASP A 25 29.28 58.21 12.38
N ASP A 26 30.44 57.79 11.92
CA ASP A 26 31.50 58.62 11.33
C ASP A 26 32.75 57.84 10.90
N LYS A 27 33.40 58.38 9.86
CA LYS A 27 34.60 57.94 9.13
C LYS A 27 35.83 57.80 10.01
N LYS A 28 36.74 56.87 9.69
CA LYS A 28 38.14 57.21 9.27
C LYS A 28 38.92 55.96 8.80
N THR A 29 39.54 56.17 7.67
CA THR A 29 40.60 55.43 6.97
C THR A 29 41.79 55.02 7.82
N ALA A 30 42.36 53.84 7.56
CA ALA A 30 43.79 53.60 7.41
C ALA A 30 44.09 52.24 6.79
N ASP A 31 44.94 52.28 5.75
CA ASP A 31 45.59 51.18 5.05
C ASP A 31 46.31 50.20 5.99
N ASN A 32 46.28 48.89 5.63
CA ASN A 32 47.50 48.15 5.29
C ASN A 32 47.26 46.77 4.73
N ASN A 33 47.88 46.58 3.62
CA ASN A 33 48.23 45.43 2.86
C ASN A 33 48.72 44.26 3.74
N VAL A 34 48.28 43.00 3.43
CA VAL A 34 49.15 41.81 3.32
C VAL A 34 48.37 40.60 2.77
N ALA A 35 48.92 40.08 1.67
CA ALA A 35 48.96 38.67 1.20
C ALA A 35 47.67 37.87 0.96
N GLY A 36 47.52 37.54 -0.30
CA GLY A 36 46.55 36.60 -0.83
C GLY A 36 46.63 35.23 -0.18
N THR A 37 45.46 34.75 0.14
CA THR A 37 45.13 33.33 0.19
C THR A 37 44.04 33.13 -0.87
N GLU A 38 44.37 32.38 -1.89
CA GLU A 38 43.39 31.89 -2.83
C GLU A 38 42.27 31.18 -2.04
N LYS A 39 41.13 31.83 -1.96
CA LYS A 39 39.89 31.13 -1.66
C LYS A 39 39.54 30.38 -2.92
N THR A 40 39.67 29.06 -2.88
CA THR A 40 38.90 28.18 -3.73
C THR A 40 37.44 28.49 -3.44
N ASP A 41 36.83 29.22 -4.37
CA ASP A 41 35.40 29.48 -4.44
C ASP A 41 34.75 28.16 -4.87
N ASP A 42 34.49 27.28 -3.91
CA ASP A 42 33.51 26.18 -4.04
C ASP A 42 32.15 26.85 -3.85
N SER A 43 31.75 27.67 -4.80
CA SER A 43 30.37 28.06 -4.97
C SER A 43 29.66 26.84 -5.50
N LYS A 44 29.13 25.97 -4.61
CA LYS A 44 27.97 25.16 -4.96
C LYS A 44 26.96 26.16 -5.51
N GLU A 45 26.60 26.03 -6.79
CA GLU A 45 25.44 26.71 -7.34
C GLU A 45 24.28 26.46 -6.37
N ALA A 46 23.61 27.56 -5.98
CA ALA A 46 22.46 27.42 -5.10
C ALA A 46 21.46 26.49 -5.80
N ALA A 47 21.11 25.39 -5.15
CA ALA A 47 20.15 24.46 -5.67
C ALA A 47 18.86 25.21 -6.05
N SER A 48 18.40 25.05 -7.29
CA SER A 48 17.19 25.72 -7.77
C SER A 48 16.02 24.74 -7.70
N GLY A 49 14.87 25.25 -7.27
CA GLY A 49 13.64 24.47 -7.13
C GLY A 49 13.48 23.76 -5.80
N SER A 50 12.34 23.11 -5.65
CA SER A 50 11.96 22.31 -4.48
C SER A 50 11.03 21.17 -4.92
N VAL A 51 10.96 20.15 -4.09
CA VAL A 51 10.05 19.00 -4.29
C VAL A 51 9.00 19.02 -3.19
N TYR A 52 7.74 18.88 -3.57
CA TYR A 52 6.64 18.53 -2.66
C TYR A 52 6.02 17.22 -3.11
N TYR A 53 6.23 16.15 -2.34
CA TYR A 53 5.67 14.84 -2.60
C TYR A 53 4.43 14.60 -1.74
N LEU A 54 3.28 14.43 -2.38
CA LEU A 54 2.07 13.91 -1.73
C LEU A 54 2.11 12.39 -1.78
N ASN A 55 2.49 11.77 -0.65
CA ASN A 55 2.66 10.34 -0.52
C ASN A 55 1.32 9.63 -0.21
N PHE A 56 1.06 8.53 -0.92
CA PHE A 56 -0.12 7.68 -0.77
C PHE A 56 0.02 6.65 0.35
N LYS A 57 1.26 6.22 0.65
CA LYS A 57 1.53 5.05 1.50
C LYS A 57 1.85 5.47 2.94
N PRO A 58 0.85 5.49 3.86
CA PRO A 58 1.08 5.87 5.25
C PRO A 58 2.02 4.91 5.98
N GLU A 59 2.04 3.63 5.62
CA GLU A 59 2.93 2.62 6.19
C GLU A 59 4.41 2.87 5.89
N GLN A 60 4.71 3.74 4.92
CA GLN A 60 6.06 4.09 4.49
C GLN A 60 6.42 5.57 4.77
N ASP A 61 5.62 6.27 5.59
CA ASP A 61 5.82 7.71 5.85
C ASP A 61 7.24 8.01 6.34
N GLN A 62 7.72 7.29 7.35
CA GLN A 62 9.04 7.54 7.93
C GLN A 62 10.17 7.37 6.90
N GLN A 63 10.10 6.34 6.07
CA GLN A 63 11.11 6.06 5.05
C GLN A 63 11.12 7.15 3.97
N TRP A 64 9.96 7.68 3.58
CA TRP A 64 9.89 8.83 2.67
C TRP A 64 10.44 10.11 3.29
N GLN A 65 10.21 10.36 4.60
CA GLN A 65 10.82 11.46 5.33
C GLN A 65 12.35 11.32 5.38
N ASP A 66 12.87 10.10 5.59
CA ASP A 66 14.29 9.81 5.61
C ASP A 66 14.94 10.02 4.23
N LEU A 67 14.28 9.60 3.14
CA LEU A 67 14.70 9.89 1.75
C LEU A 67 14.76 11.39 1.48
N ALA A 68 13.70 12.12 1.82
CA ALA A 68 13.63 13.57 1.66
C ALA A 68 14.77 14.27 2.37
N LYS A 69 15.03 13.87 3.61
CA LYS A 69 16.13 14.39 4.40
C LYS A 69 17.49 14.08 3.80
N ALA A 70 17.74 12.83 3.40
CA ALA A 70 19.01 12.42 2.84
C ALA A 70 19.33 13.18 1.54
N TYR A 71 18.35 13.30 0.65
CA TYR A 71 18.49 14.05 -0.60
C TYR A 71 18.75 15.54 -0.34
N THR A 72 17.99 16.16 0.57
CA THR A 72 18.18 17.56 0.93
C THR A 72 19.58 17.81 1.54
N ASP A 73 20.05 16.93 2.41
CA ASP A 73 21.39 17.05 3.03
C ASP A 73 22.50 16.91 1.98
N GLU A 74 22.33 16.08 0.97
CA GLU A 74 23.33 15.84 -0.09
C GLU A 74 23.35 16.97 -1.14
N THR A 75 22.16 17.38 -1.61
CA THR A 75 22.03 18.26 -2.78
C THR A 75 21.75 19.72 -2.43
N GLY A 76 21.18 19.98 -1.26
CA GLY A 76 20.66 21.27 -0.84
C GLY A 76 19.28 21.61 -1.42
N VAL A 77 18.66 20.74 -2.23
CA VAL A 77 17.29 20.90 -2.74
C VAL A 77 16.30 20.52 -1.63
N PRO A 78 15.38 21.40 -1.23
CA PRO A 78 14.38 21.08 -0.23
C PRO A 78 13.39 20.04 -0.77
N VAL A 79 13.10 19.01 0.03
CA VAL A 79 12.05 18.03 -0.24
C VAL A 79 11.09 18.00 0.95
N GLU A 80 9.81 18.25 0.68
CA GLU A 80 8.71 18.11 1.63
C GLU A 80 7.90 16.87 1.27
N VAL A 81 7.63 16.01 2.24
CA VAL A 81 6.74 14.85 2.09
C VAL A 81 5.53 15.05 2.99
N VAL A 82 4.35 15.02 2.39
CA VAL A 82 3.07 15.00 3.10
C VAL A 82 2.38 13.69 2.79
N THR A 83 2.08 12.92 3.82
CA THR A 83 1.43 11.62 3.68
C THR A 83 -0.05 11.72 3.93
N ALA A 84 -0.87 11.27 2.97
CA ALA A 84 -2.31 11.18 3.13
C ALA A 84 -2.67 10.04 4.10
N ALA A 85 -3.73 10.24 4.89
CA ALA A 85 -4.25 9.17 5.73
C ALA A 85 -4.82 8.04 4.86
N SER A 86 -4.80 6.82 5.37
CA SER A 86 -5.35 5.64 4.68
C SER A 86 -6.78 5.89 4.20
N GLY A 87 -7.07 5.55 2.95
CA GLY A 87 -8.39 5.71 2.33
C GLY A 87 -8.80 7.13 1.97
N THR A 88 -7.93 8.15 2.16
CA THR A 88 -8.29 9.57 1.91
C THR A 88 -7.46 10.25 0.82
N TYR A 89 -6.64 9.48 0.09
CA TYR A 89 -5.67 10.06 -0.84
C TYR A 89 -6.30 10.92 -1.94
N GLU A 90 -7.33 10.44 -2.62
CA GLU A 90 -7.99 11.15 -3.71
C GLU A 90 -8.60 12.49 -3.26
N GLU A 91 -9.22 12.52 -2.09
CA GLU A 91 -9.77 13.76 -1.52
C GLU A 91 -8.65 14.73 -1.13
N THR A 92 -7.57 14.19 -0.56
CA THR A 92 -6.37 14.96 -0.20
C THR A 92 -5.74 15.54 -1.46
N LEU A 93 -5.52 14.74 -2.52
CA LEU A 93 -4.96 15.20 -3.79
C LEU A 93 -5.82 16.31 -4.41
N LYS A 94 -7.15 16.17 -4.46
CA LYS A 94 -8.06 17.23 -4.95
C LYS A 94 -7.91 18.53 -4.17
N SER A 95 -7.70 18.43 -2.88
CA SER A 95 -7.49 19.60 -2.01
C SER A 95 -6.12 20.24 -2.22
N GLU A 96 -5.06 19.42 -2.27
CA GLU A 96 -3.67 19.89 -2.35
C GLU A 96 -3.33 20.45 -3.74
N ILE A 97 -3.78 19.81 -4.82
CA ILE A 97 -3.47 20.23 -6.19
C ILE A 97 -4.07 21.61 -6.56
N ALA A 98 -5.10 22.04 -5.83
CA ALA A 98 -5.76 23.33 -6.03
C ALA A 98 -5.05 24.51 -5.32
N LYS A 99 -4.04 24.23 -4.51
CA LYS A 99 -3.28 25.27 -3.77
C LYS A 99 -2.24 25.95 -4.66
N SER A 100 -1.74 27.11 -4.21
CA SER A 100 -0.65 27.83 -4.88
C SER A 100 0.70 27.12 -4.75
N ASP A 101 0.86 26.32 -3.71
CA ASP A 101 1.98 25.47 -3.37
C ASP A 101 1.59 23.98 -3.53
N ALA A 102 1.03 23.65 -4.67
CA ALA A 102 0.57 22.31 -5.01
C ALA A 102 1.72 21.28 -5.05
N PRO A 103 1.43 19.99 -4.81
CA PRO A 103 2.42 18.94 -4.97
C PRO A 103 3.09 18.98 -6.34
N THR A 104 4.41 18.85 -6.37
CA THR A 104 5.18 18.69 -7.61
C THR A 104 5.27 17.22 -8.03
N LEU A 105 5.20 16.32 -7.04
CA LEU A 105 5.14 14.87 -7.19
C LEU A 105 3.88 14.35 -6.50
N PHE A 106 3.08 13.60 -7.23
CA PHE A 106 1.90 12.91 -6.73
C PHE A 106 1.78 11.55 -7.43
N GLN A 107 0.76 10.78 -7.09
CA GLN A 107 0.52 9.50 -7.73
C GLN A 107 -0.91 9.31 -8.15
N VAL A 108 -1.11 8.40 -9.12
CA VAL A 108 -2.41 7.99 -9.60
C VAL A 108 -2.54 6.47 -9.57
N ASN A 109 -3.77 5.99 -9.40
CA ASN A 109 -4.09 4.56 -9.34
C ASN A 109 -4.40 4.04 -10.75
N GLY A 110 -3.35 3.71 -11.49
CA GLY A 110 -3.48 3.09 -12.79
C GLY A 110 -4.20 3.95 -13.86
N PRO A 111 -4.76 3.31 -14.90
CA PRO A 111 -5.43 4.02 -16.00
C PRO A 111 -6.64 4.84 -15.58
N VAL A 112 -7.42 4.37 -14.61
CA VAL A 112 -8.61 5.10 -14.09
C VAL A 112 -8.17 6.37 -13.39
N GLY A 113 -7.14 6.31 -12.54
CA GLY A 113 -6.56 7.49 -11.91
C GLY A 113 -5.96 8.44 -12.94
N LEU A 114 -5.25 7.93 -13.97
CA LEU A 114 -4.73 8.77 -15.03
C LEU A 114 -5.85 9.50 -15.78
N ALA A 115 -6.96 8.85 -16.09
CA ALA A 115 -8.08 9.48 -16.78
C ALA A 115 -8.61 10.72 -16.04
N ALA A 116 -8.59 10.69 -14.69
CA ALA A 116 -9.01 11.82 -13.86
C ALA A 116 -7.95 12.93 -13.77
N TRP A 117 -6.66 12.60 -13.86
CA TRP A 117 -5.56 13.51 -13.52
C TRP A 117 -4.60 13.83 -14.68
N LYS A 118 -4.78 13.28 -15.88
CA LYS A 118 -3.84 13.39 -17.00
C LYS A 118 -3.44 14.81 -17.38
N ASP A 119 -4.35 15.78 -17.26
CA ASP A 119 -4.09 17.20 -17.56
C ASP A 119 -3.12 17.86 -16.56
N TYR A 120 -2.92 17.22 -15.42
CA TYR A 120 -1.94 17.63 -14.40
C TYR A 120 -0.62 16.89 -14.52
N CYS A 121 -0.51 15.85 -15.35
CA CYS A 121 0.67 15.00 -15.47
C CYS A 121 1.60 15.52 -16.59
N ALA A 122 2.85 15.80 -16.24
CA ALA A 122 3.90 16.12 -17.20
C ALA A 122 4.24 14.89 -18.07
N ASP A 123 4.83 15.12 -19.25
CA ASP A 123 5.40 14.05 -20.06
C ASP A 123 6.77 13.63 -19.52
N LEU A 124 6.88 12.38 -19.11
CA LEU A 124 8.09 11.78 -18.54
C LEU A 124 8.93 11.01 -19.54
N SER A 125 8.53 10.95 -20.82
CA SER A 125 9.18 10.13 -21.85
C SER A 125 10.67 10.49 -22.10
N GLY A 126 11.08 11.71 -21.76
CA GLY A 126 12.45 12.20 -21.89
C GLY A 126 13.26 12.16 -20.58
N THR A 127 12.73 11.64 -19.49
CA THR A 127 13.38 11.68 -18.17
C THR A 127 14.36 10.52 -17.96
N ASP A 128 15.37 10.74 -17.12
CA ASP A 128 16.32 9.68 -16.74
C ASP A 128 15.58 8.55 -15.99
N VAL A 129 14.57 8.88 -15.16
CA VAL A 129 13.74 7.88 -14.45
C VAL A 129 13.09 6.91 -15.42
N TYR A 130 12.48 7.41 -16.51
CA TYR A 130 11.87 6.54 -17.52
C TYR A 130 12.90 5.63 -18.22
N SER A 131 14.13 6.12 -18.41
CA SER A 131 15.18 5.31 -19.05
C SER A 131 15.57 4.06 -18.25
N HIS A 132 15.26 4.01 -16.94
CA HIS A 132 15.49 2.88 -16.06
C HIS A 132 14.31 1.89 -15.97
N VAL A 133 13.17 2.19 -16.61
CA VAL A 133 12.00 1.31 -16.57
C VAL A 133 12.22 0.09 -17.46
N LYS A 134 12.01 -1.13 -16.90
CA LYS A 134 12.28 -2.41 -17.58
C LYS A 134 11.33 -2.72 -18.73
N SER A 135 10.08 -2.22 -18.68
CA SER A 135 9.05 -2.48 -19.68
C SER A 135 8.01 -1.38 -19.68
N ASP A 136 7.44 -1.09 -20.84
CA ASP A 136 6.29 -0.18 -21.00
C ASP A 136 5.01 -0.67 -20.30
N ASP A 137 4.96 -1.92 -19.82
CA ASP A 137 3.88 -2.41 -18.98
C ASP A 137 3.81 -1.70 -17.62
N PHE A 138 4.89 -1.03 -17.22
CA PHE A 138 5.00 -0.31 -15.96
C PHE A 138 4.84 1.21 -16.09
N VAL A 139 4.27 1.68 -17.19
CA VAL A 139 4.00 3.10 -17.40
C VAL A 139 2.55 3.34 -17.82
N LEU A 140 2.05 4.53 -17.50
CA LEU A 140 0.78 5.02 -18.00
C LEU A 140 1.02 6.02 -19.13
N LYS A 141 0.31 5.84 -20.24
CA LYS A 141 0.45 6.68 -21.43
C LYS A 141 -0.84 7.42 -21.77
N ASP A 142 -0.70 8.64 -22.31
CA ASP A 142 -1.75 9.35 -23.04
C ASP A 142 -1.21 9.67 -24.44
N GLY A 143 -1.64 8.92 -25.44
CA GLY A 143 -1.02 8.91 -26.77
C GLY A 143 0.43 8.41 -26.72
N ASP A 144 1.36 9.24 -27.19
CA ASP A 144 2.80 8.92 -27.21
C ASP A 144 3.53 9.40 -25.92
N GLU A 145 2.84 10.16 -25.04
CA GLU A 145 3.41 10.72 -23.82
C GLU A 145 3.33 9.73 -22.66
N VAL A 146 4.38 9.65 -21.83
CA VAL A 146 4.42 8.90 -20.58
C VAL A 146 3.97 9.82 -19.44
N LYS A 147 2.80 9.57 -18.88
CA LYS A 147 2.18 10.40 -17.85
C LYS A 147 2.39 9.90 -16.43
N GLY A 148 2.71 8.62 -16.27
CA GLY A 148 2.97 8.02 -14.97
C GLY A 148 3.94 6.84 -15.07
N ILE A 149 4.75 6.65 -14.04
CA ILE A 149 5.73 5.55 -13.94
C ILE A 149 5.45 4.77 -12.66
N ALA A 150 5.18 3.47 -12.78
CA ALA A 150 5.07 2.60 -11.60
C ALA A 150 6.37 2.63 -10.80
N TYR A 151 6.29 2.73 -9.49
CA TYR A 151 7.49 2.74 -8.65
C TYR A 151 7.60 1.52 -7.73
N VAL A 152 6.51 0.76 -7.61
CA VAL A 152 6.48 -0.46 -6.81
C VAL A 152 5.63 -1.52 -7.51
N LEU A 153 6.13 -2.76 -7.47
CA LEU A 153 5.38 -3.96 -7.80
C LEU A 153 5.01 -4.63 -6.49
N GLU A 154 3.73 -4.86 -6.29
CA GLU A 154 3.23 -5.39 -5.03
C GLU A 154 2.54 -6.72 -5.26
N THR A 155 2.59 -7.55 -4.24
CA THR A 155 1.98 -8.87 -4.26
C THR A 155 1.15 -9.05 -3.01
N TYR A 156 -0.06 -9.57 -3.16
CA TYR A 156 -0.90 -9.93 -2.03
C TYR A 156 -1.43 -11.35 -2.15
N GLY A 157 -1.81 -11.87 -1.00
CA GLY A 157 -2.35 -13.20 -0.84
C GLY A 157 -3.02 -13.34 0.53
N LEU A 158 -2.98 -14.54 1.04
CA LEU A 158 -3.37 -14.85 2.39
C LEU A 158 -2.10 -15.05 3.22
N ILE A 159 -1.72 -14.03 3.98
CA ILE A 159 -0.62 -14.11 4.96
C ILE A 159 -1.04 -15.06 6.06
N TYR A 160 -0.15 -15.90 6.54
CA TYR A 160 -0.46 -16.85 7.60
C TYR A 160 0.64 -16.94 8.65
N ASN A 161 0.22 -17.26 9.88
CA ASN A 161 1.13 -17.61 10.97
C ASN A 161 1.61 -19.06 10.79
N LYS A 162 2.85 -19.20 10.31
CA LYS A 162 3.49 -20.48 9.98
C LYS A 162 3.71 -21.37 11.19
N THR A 163 4.04 -20.77 12.33
CA THR A 163 4.25 -21.51 13.58
C THR A 163 2.95 -22.15 14.06
N VAL A 164 1.85 -21.40 14.05
CA VAL A 164 0.52 -21.92 14.43
C VAL A 164 0.04 -22.98 13.43
N LEU A 165 0.17 -22.75 12.12
CA LEU A 165 -0.23 -23.74 11.11
C LEU A 165 0.59 -25.03 11.19
N ASN A 166 1.90 -24.97 11.42
CA ASN A 166 2.73 -26.15 11.60
C ASN A 166 2.33 -26.91 12.87
N ALA A 167 2.05 -26.22 13.98
CA ALA A 167 1.53 -26.86 15.19
C ALA A 167 0.21 -27.56 14.93
N TYR A 168 -0.73 -26.89 14.23
CA TYR A 168 -2.02 -27.48 13.83
C TYR A 168 -1.83 -28.74 12.96
N CYS A 169 -0.94 -28.72 11.94
CA CYS A 169 -0.66 -29.88 11.09
C CYS A 169 -0.14 -31.08 11.88
N GLY A 170 0.49 -30.86 13.02
CA GLY A 170 0.96 -31.92 13.93
C GLY A 170 -0.09 -32.49 14.90
N MET A 171 -1.29 -31.90 14.95
CA MET A 171 -2.33 -32.31 15.91
C MET A 171 -3.09 -33.54 15.43
N ASP A 172 -3.59 -34.35 16.38
CA ASP A 172 -4.49 -35.44 16.07
C ASP A 172 -5.78 -34.90 15.45
N GLY A 173 -6.16 -35.47 14.30
CA GLY A 173 -7.38 -35.12 13.57
C GLY A 173 -7.28 -33.84 12.74
N ALA A 174 -6.09 -33.23 12.60
CA ALA A 174 -5.86 -32.14 11.64
C ALA A 174 -6.29 -32.53 10.21
N LYS A 175 -6.77 -31.56 9.46
CA LYS A 175 -7.29 -31.81 8.09
C LYS A 175 -6.20 -31.93 7.03
N VAL A 176 -5.00 -31.47 7.37
CA VAL A 176 -3.79 -31.55 6.55
C VAL A 176 -2.59 -31.91 7.44
N SER A 177 -1.55 -32.50 6.84
CA SER A 177 -0.31 -32.87 7.52
C SER A 177 0.85 -31.88 7.22
N SER A 178 0.65 -30.99 6.25
CA SER A 178 1.57 -29.90 5.91
C SER A 178 0.79 -28.71 5.35
N ILE A 179 1.39 -27.53 5.43
CA ILE A 179 0.82 -26.28 4.89
C ILE A 179 0.62 -26.38 3.38
N ASP A 180 1.52 -27.06 2.65
CA ASP A 180 1.46 -27.20 1.19
C ASP A 180 0.23 -27.97 0.69
N GLU A 181 -0.45 -28.71 1.55
CA GLU A 181 -1.72 -29.37 1.21
C GLU A 181 -2.89 -28.38 1.14
N ILE A 182 -2.74 -27.14 1.66
CA ILE A 182 -3.72 -26.07 1.56
C ILE A 182 -3.57 -25.40 0.18
N ASN A 183 -4.05 -26.06 -0.86
CA ASN A 183 -3.86 -25.66 -2.26
C ASN A 183 -5.16 -25.44 -3.03
N SER A 184 -6.27 -25.30 -2.31
CA SER A 184 -7.60 -25.03 -2.86
C SER A 184 -8.51 -24.40 -1.79
N PHE A 185 -9.58 -23.74 -2.23
CA PHE A 185 -10.61 -23.22 -1.32
C PHE A 185 -11.21 -24.31 -0.42
N ALA A 186 -11.47 -25.50 -0.98
CA ALA A 186 -12.01 -26.60 -0.19
C ALA A 186 -11.08 -26.99 0.96
N LYS A 187 -9.76 -27.05 0.71
CA LYS A 187 -8.77 -27.34 1.76
C LYS A 187 -8.59 -26.20 2.74
N LEU A 188 -8.53 -24.96 2.26
CA LEU A 188 -8.49 -23.77 3.13
C LEU A 188 -9.69 -23.76 4.08
N LYS A 189 -10.91 -24.00 3.54
CA LYS A 189 -12.13 -24.03 4.34
C LYS A 189 -12.12 -25.15 5.38
N GLU A 190 -11.75 -26.38 4.99
CA GLU A 190 -11.65 -27.51 5.93
C GLU A 190 -10.70 -27.18 7.10
N VAL A 191 -9.56 -26.57 6.81
CA VAL A 191 -8.54 -26.18 7.80
C VAL A 191 -9.04 -25.05 8.69
N ALA A 192 -9.59 -23.99 8.09
CA ALA A 192 -10.07 -22.83 8.84
C ALA A 192 -11.24 -23.19 9.78
N ASP A 193 -12.26 -23.89 9.26
CA ASP A 193 -13.40 -24.36 10.07
C ASP A 193 -12.92 -25.25 11.24
N ASP A 194 -11.95 -26.14 11.02
CA ASP A 194 -11.41 -27.00 12.08
C ASP A 194 -10.64 -26.19 13.13
N ILE A 195 -9.78 -25.26 12.72
CA ILE A 195 -9.07 -24.34 13.61
C ILE A 195 -10.08 -23.51 14.41
N GLN A 196 -11.09 -22.91 13.73
CA GLN A 196 -12.12 -22.09 14.38
C GLN A 196 -12.89 -22.88 15.46
N SER A 197 -13.15 -24.16 15.19
CA SER A 197 -13.83 -25.02 16.17
C SER A 197 -12.95 -25.44 17.36
N ARG A 198 -11.63 -25.31 17.26
CA ARG A 198 -10.61 -25.82 18.20
C ARG A 198 -9.58 -24.77 18.63
N LEU A 199 -9.93 -23.48 18.63
CA LEU A 199 -9.00 -22.36 18.89
C LEU A 199 -8.13 -22.59 20.13
N ALA A 200 -8.71 -23.01 21.27
CA ALA A 200 -7.96 -23.25 22.49
C ALA A 200 -6.96 -24.39 22.39
N GLU A 201 -7.30 -25.48 21.68
CA GLU A 201 -6.40 -26.63 21.49
C GLU A 201 -5.26 -26.27 20.54
N VAL A 202 -5.55 -25.48 19.47
CA VAL A 202 -4.53 -25.02 18.52
C VAL A 202 -3.59 -24.01 19.20
N SER A 203 -4.11 -23.09 20.02
CA SER A 203 -3.30 -22.17 20.83
C SER A 203 -2.36 -22.93 21.76
N GLU A 204 -2.87 -23.95 22.49
CA GLU A 204 -2.04 -24.77 23.38
C GLU A 204 -0.93 -25.52 22.63
N ALA A 205 -1.25 -26.05 21.44
CA ALA A 205 -0.29 -26.75 20.60
C ALA A 205 0.80 -25.82 20.01
N ALA A 206 0.43 -24.58 19.68
CA ALA A 206 1.34 -23.61 19.12
C ALA A 206 2.30 -22.99 20.16
N GLY A 207 1.85 -22.82 21.42
CA GLY A 207 2.68 -22.30 22.49
C GLY A 207 1.98 -21.26 23.35
N PRO A 208 2.55 -20.92 24.51
CA PRO A 208 1.91 -20.05 25.51
C PRO A 208 1.79 -18.57 25.08
N GLU A 209 2.47 -18.17 24.01
CA GLU A 209 2.43 -16.84 23.40
C GLU A 209 1.21 -16.63 22.51
N TYR A 210 0.51 -17.72 22.12
CA TYR A 210 -0.64 -17.67 21.21
C TYR A 210 -1.96 -17.80 21.96
N ASP A 211 -2.90 -16.89 21.67
CA ASP A 211 -4.26 -16.88 22.23
C ASP A 211 -5.27 -16.61 21.10
N LEU A 212 -5.47 -17.61 20.25
CA LEU A 212 -6.30 -17.48 19.06
C LEU A 212 -7.73 -17.08 19.39
N LYS A 213 -8.25 -16.07 18.67
CA LYS A 213 -9.62 -15.56 18.75
C LYS A 213 -10.42 -15.94 17.50
N GLY A 214 -9.75 -16.22 16.39
CA GLY A 214 -10.33 -16.64 15.13
C GLY A 214 -9.31 -17.30 14.23
N ALA A 215 -9.78 -18.06 13.24
CA ALA A 215 -8.90 -18.54 12.16
C ALA A 215 -8.45 -17.38 11.28
N PHE A 216 -9.34 -16.44 10.96
CA PHE A 216 -9.02 -15.21 10.23
C PHE A 216 -9.02 -13.99 11.14
N THR A 217 -8.20 -13.00 10.81
CA THR A 217 -8.32 -11.66 11.39
C THR A 217 -9.70 -11.08 11.10
N SER A 218 -10.09 -10.02 11.80
CA SER A 218 -11.24 -9.22 11.42
C SER A 218 -11.06 -8.69 10.01
N ALA A 219 -12.15 -8.73 9.24
CA ALA A 219 -12.13 -8.19 7.89
C ALA A 219 -12.34 -6.68 7.91
N GLY A 220 -11.55 -5.88 8.60
CA GLY A 220 -11.72 -4.44 8.77
C GLY A 220 -12.49 -3.74 7.64
N MET A 221 -13.75 -3.37 7.92
CA MET A 221 -14.69 -2.81 6.93
C MET A 221 -15.07 -1.36 7.24
N ASP A 222 -14.27 -0.68 8.02
CA ASP A 222 -14.36 0.79 8.05
C ASP A 222 -13.89 1.38 6.70
N SER A 223 -14.26 2.62 6.42
CA SER A 223 -14.00 3.25 5.11
C SER A 223 -12.51 3.41 4.77
N SER A 224 -11.63 3.31 5.76
CA SER A 224 -10.18 3.37 5.54
C SER A 224 -9.54 2.01 5.21
N SER A 225 -10.26 0.91 5.41
CA SER A 225 -9.70 -0.45 5.41
C SER A 225 -10.38 -1.43 4.47
N ASP A 226 -11.62 -1.14 4.04
CA ASP A 226 -12.47 -2.00 3.22
C ASP A 226 -11.94 -2.27 1.79
N TRP A 227 -10.94 -1.49 1.35
CA TRP A 227 -10.28 -1.67 0.05
C TRP A 227 -9.71 -3.08 -0.14
N ARG A 228 -9.31 -3.79 0.95
CA ARG A 228 -8.84 -5.17 0.88
C ARG A 228 -9.88 -6.12 0.29
N PHE A 229 -11.16 -5.81 0.46
CA PHE A 229 -12.26 -6.68 0.05
C PHE A 229 -13.00 -6.16 -1.17
N LYS A 230 -13.35 -4.87 -1.22
CA LYS A 230 -14.01 -4.24 -2.36
C LYS A 230 -13.12 -4.09 -3.60
N THR A 231 -11.79 -4.14 -3.42
CA THR A 231 -10.80 -4.03 -4.50
C THR A 231 -9.99 -5.32 -4.64
N HIS A 232 -9.17 -5.67 -3.64
CA HIS A 232 -8.23 -6.80 -3.75
C HIS A 232 -8.92 -8.17 -3.79
N LEU A 233 -9.88 -8.43 -2.92
CA LEU A 233 -10.64 -9.69 -2.99
C LEU A 233 -11.56 -9.72 -4.22
N ALA A 234 -12.22 -8.60 -4.55
CA ALA A 234 -13.04 -8.44 -5.75
C ALA A 234 -12.25 -8.63 -7.06
N ASN A 235 -10.94 -8.44 -7.04
CA ASN A 235 -10.07 -8.71 -8.18
C ASN A 235 -10.16 -10.15 -8.68
N LEU A 236 -10.31 -11.13 -7.79
CA LEU A 236 -10.31 -12.54 -8.17
C LEU A 236 -11.51 -12.91 -9.05
N PRO A 237 -12.78 -12.64 -8.69
CA PRO A 237 -13.89 -12.94 -9.58
C PRO A 237 -13.81 -12.19 -10.91
N ILE A 238 -13.28 -10.95 -10.93
CA ILE A 238 -13.06 -10.17 -12.16
C ILE A 238 -11.99 -10.84 -13.02
N TYR A 239 -10.83 -11.17 -12.46
CA TYR A 239 -9.73 -11.83 -13.16
C TYR A 239 -10.17 -13.15 -13.82
N TYR A 240 -10.91 -13.98 -13.10
CA TYR A 240 -11.37 -15.25 -13.64
C TYR A 240 -12.44 -15.07 -14.73
N GLU A 241 -13.32 -14.07 -14.62
CA GLU A 241 -14.25 -13.73 -15.68
C GLU A 241 -13.50 -13.22 -16.92
N TYR A 242 -12.55 -12.31 -16.79
CA TYR A 242 -11.73 -11.83 -17.89
C TYR A 242 -10.96 -12.95 -18.58
N LYS A 243 -10.37 -13.83 -17.80
CA LYS A 243 -9.65 -15.00 -18.31
C LYS A 243 -10.56 -15.96 -19.06
N ALA A 244 -11.77 -16.24 -18.56
CA ALA A 244 -12.75 -17.10 -19.19
C ALA A 244 -13.29 -16.50 -20.51
N ASP A 245 -13.48 -15.19 -20.55
CA ASP A 245 -13.97 -14.46 -21.72
C ASP A 245 -12.86 -14.09 -22.72
N GLY A 246 -11.58 -14.21 -22.34
CA GLY A 246 -10.44 -13.81 -23.17
C GLY A 246 -10.36 -12.30 -23.39
N ILE A 247 -10.69 -11.49 -22.37
CA ILE A 247 -10.68 -10.02 -22.38
C ILE A 247 -9.76 -9.48 -21.28
N GLU A 248 -9.39 -8.21 -21.36
CA GLU A 248 -8.58 -7.51 -20.37
C GLU A 248 -9.34 -6.39 -19.64
N SER A 249 -10.50 -5.99 -20.17
CA SER A 249 -11.40 -4.98 -19.58
C SER A 249 -12.81 -5.18 -20.11
N THR A 250 -13.81 -4.56 -19.46
CA THR A 250 -15.21 -4.59 -19.91
C THR A 250 -15.95 -3.35 -19.46
N ASP A 251 -16.93 -2.91 -20.24
CA ASP A 251 -17.91 -1.89 -19.90
C ASP A 251 -19.07 -2.41 -19.02
N ALA A 252 -19.24 -3.75 -18.99
CA ALA A 252 -20.28 -4.42 -18.22
C ALA A 252 -19.81 -5.81 -17.78
N ILE A 253 -19.55 -5.98 -16.49
CA ILE A 253 -19.17 -7.26 -15.90
C ILE A 253 -20.40 -8.15 -15.75
N LYS A 254 -20.24 -9.46 -15.94
CA LYS A 254 -21.35 -10.45 -15.86
C LYS A 254 -21.60 -10.96 -14.44
N GLY A 255 -20.54 -10.94 -13.61
CA GLY A 255 -20.58 -11.50 -12.27
C GLY A 255 -20.52 -13.04 -12.23
N THR A 256 -19.89 -13.65 -13.23
CA THR A 256 -19.83 -15.12 -13.41
C THR A 256 -19.29 -15.83 -12.18
N TYR A 257 -18.35 -15.23 -11.44
CA TYR A 257 -17.68 -15.82 -10.28
C TYR A 257 -18.11 -15.20 -8.94
N LEU A 258 -19.29 -14.57 -8.85
CA LEU A 258 -19.76 -13.94 -7.60
C LEU A 258 -20.13 -14.97 -6.53
N ASP A 259 -20.54 -16.22 -6.89
CA ASP A 259 -20.72 -17.30 -5.92
C ASP A 259 -19.37 -17.71 -5.30
N ASN A 260 -18.29 -17.66 -6.06
CA ASN A 260 -16.92 -17.89 -5.60
C ASN A 260 -16.45 -16.78 -4.66
N TYR A 261 -16.78 -15.53 -4.99
CA TYR A 261 -16.53 -14.38 -4.13
C TYR A 261 -17.29 -14.46 -2.80
N LYS A 262 -18.57 -14.88 -2.88
CA LYS A 262 -19.41 -15.11 -1.71
C LYS A 262 -18.80 -16.11 -0.74
N GLN A 263 -18.38 -17.28 -1.23
CA GLN A 263 -17.92 -18.34 -0.36
C GLN A 263 -16.63 -18.01 0.39
N ILE A 264 -15.68 -17.28 -0.24
CA ILE A 264 -14.47 -16.84 0.48
C ILE A 264 -14.79 -15.69 1.45
N TRP A 265 -15.70 -14.77 1.07
CA TRP A 265 -16.16 -13.72 1.97
C TRP A 265 -16.90 -14.29 3.19
N ASP A 266 -17.79 -15.27 2.98
CA ASP A 266 -18.46 -15.97 4.08
C ASP A 266 -17.44 -16.65 5.01
N LEU A 267 -16.42 -17.32 4.47
CA LEU A 267 -15.39 -17.95 5.27
C LEU A 267 -14.63 -16.93 6.13
N TYR A 268 -14.21 -15.79 5.54
CA TYR A 268 -13.52 -14.74 6.27
C TYR A 268 -14.36 -14.15 7.41
N THR A 269 -15.67 -14.06 7.23
CA THR A 269 -16.57 -13.41 8.20
C THR A 269 -17.13 -14.38 9.25
N THR A 270 -17.24 -15.68 8.94
CA THR A 270 -17.70 -16.69 9.90
C THR A 270 -16.59 -17.17 10.82
N ASP A 271 -15.36 -17.27 10.30
CA ASP A 271 -14.21 -17.78 11.06
C ASP A 271 -13.28 -16.64 11.53
N SER A 272 -13.85 -15.47 11.70
CA SER A 272 -13.19 -14.24 12.11
C SER A 272 -12.95 -14.17 13.63
N THR A 273 -12.02 -13.30 14.00
CA THR A 273 -11.79 -12.87 15.40
C THR A 273 -12.98 -12.11 16.00
N CYS A 274 -13.91 -11.61 15.18
CA CYS A 274 -15.05 -10.84 15.63
C CYS A 274 -16.35 -11.18 14.87
N GLU A 275 -17.48 -10.84 15.47
CA GLU A 275 -18.81 -10.96 14.86
C GLU A 275 -18.95 -10.07 13.61
N GLY A 276 -19.65 -10.56 12.56
CA GLY A 276 -19.88 -9.82 11.33
C GLY A 276 -20.51 -8.42 11.52
N SER A 277 -21.33 -8.25 12.55
CA SER A 277 -21.92 -6.94 12.92
C SER A 277 -20.91 -5.91 13.43
N MET A 278 -19.71 -6.33 13.79
CA MET A 278 -18.63 -5.47 14.29
C MET A 278 -17.68 -5.00 13.17
N LEU A 279 -17.72 -5.62 12.01
CA LEU A 279 -16.75 -5.38 10.92
C LEU A 279 -16.71 -3.91 10.46
N ALA A 280 -17.84 -3.20 10.47
CA ALA A 280 -17.91 -1.78 10.10
C ALA A 280 -17.11 -0.86 11.04
N SER A 281 -16.77 -1.33 12.24
CA SER A 281 -15.96 -0.60 13.22
C SER A 281 -14.54 -1.13 13.34
N LYS A 282 -14.19 -2.17 12.60
CA LYS A 282 -12.85 -2.76 12.57
C LYS A 282 -12.01 -2.12 11.47
N THR A 283 -10.78 -1.78 11.84
CA THR A 283 -9.79 -1.12 10.96
C THR A 283 -8.74 -2.11 10.46
N GLY A 284 -7.93 -1.68 9.50
CA GLY A 284 -6.72 -2.40 9.10
C GLY A 284 -5.74 -2.59 10.26
N ASP A 285 -5.62 -1.60 11.14
CA ASP A 285 -4.74 -1.66 12.32
C ASP A 285 -5.23 -2.72 13.32
N ASP A 286 -6.56 -2.88 13.51
CA ASP A 286 -7.09 -3.99 14.30
C ASP A 286 -6.66 -5.35 13.72
N ALA A 287 -6.80 -5.54 12.40
CA ALA A 287 -6.45 -6.78 11.73
C ALA A 287 -4.93 -7.07 11.77
N VAL A 288 -4.09 -6.04 11.61
CA VAL A 288 -2.62 -6.15 11.79
C VAL A 288 -2.27 -6.55 13.21
N ALA A 289 -2.92 -5.92 14.21
CA ALA A 289 -2.67 -6.26 15.62
C ALA A 289 -3.08 -7.71 15.92
N GLU A 290 -4.22 -8.17 15.40
CA GLU A 290 -4.71 -9.54 15.62
C GLU A 290 -3.74 -10.60 15.08
N ILE A 291 -3.20 -10.43 13.86
CA ILE A 291 -2.19 -11.37 13.32
C ILE A 291 -0.86 -11.21 14.05
N GLY A 292 -0.36 -9.99 14.24
CA GLY A 292 0.94 -9.72 14.83
C GLY A 292 1.04 -10.11 16.30
N LEU A 293 -0.08 -10.11 17.05
CA LEU A 293 -0.17 -10.59 18.43
C LEU A 293 -0.47 -12.10 18.52
N GLY A 294 -0.58 -12.81 17.38
CA GLY A 294 -0.86 -14.25 17.37
C GLY A 294 -2.29 -14.61 17.77
N GLU A 295 -3.24 -13.68 17.58
CA GLU A 295 -4.67 -13.90 17.87
C GLU A 295 -5.45 -14.50 16.69
N ALA A 296 -4.86 -14.50 15.49
CA ALA A 296 -5.39 -15.08 14.27
C ALA A 296 -4.33 -15.88 13.51
N VAL A 297 -4.78 -16.77 12.63
CA VAL A 297 -3.91 -17.62 11.81
C VAL A 297 -3.73 -17.04 10.41
N PHE A 298 -4.79 -16.48 9.82
CA PHE A 298 -4.82 -15.99 8.45
C PHE A 298 -5.18 -14.50 8.37
N TYR A 299 -4.50 -13.78 7.47
CA TYR A 299 -4.72 -12.38 7.21
C TYR A 299 -4.61 -12.07 5.70
N GLN A 300 -5.71 -11.65 5.07
CA GLN A 300 -5.63 -11.20 3.68
C GLN A 300 -4.99 -9.82 3.60
N ASN A 301 -3.75 -9.77 3.13
CA ASN A 301 -3.03 -8.53 2.85
C ASN A 301 -1.84 -8.82 1.93
N GLY A 302 -0.99 -7.83 1.69
CA GLY A 302 0.14 -7.92 0.79
C GLY A 302 1.50 -7.73 1.46
N THR A 303 2.54 -7.74 0.62
CA THR A 303 3.94 -7.61 1.03
C THR A 303 4.22 -6.34 1.82
N TRP A 304 3.47 -5.27 1.60
CA TRP A 304 3.56 -4.00 2.33
C TRP A 304 3.21 -4.10 3.82
N ALA A 305 2.42 -5.10 4.24
CA ALA A 305 2.02 -5.27 5.63
C ALA A 305 3.12 -5.88 6.52
N TYR A 306 4.24 -6.33 5.96
CA TYR A 306 5.29 -7.03 6.68
C TYR A 306 5.77 -6.27 7.92
N ASN A 307 6.19 -5.01 7.74
CA ASN A 307 6.73 -4.22 8.83
C ASN A 307 5.71 -3.98 9.96
N ASP A 308 4.45 -3.72 9.60
CA ASP A 308 3.39 -3.50 10.58
C ASP A 308 3.10 -4.74 11.41
N ILE A 309 3.08 -5.92 10.76
CA ILE A 309 2.88 -7.21 11.44
C ILE A 309 4.03 -7.49 12.43
N ILE A 310 5.28 -7.31 11.99
CA ILE A 310 6.45 -7.53 12.85
C ILE A 310 6.49 -6.53 14.01
N ASN A 311 6.15 -5.28 13.76
CA ASN A 311 6.12 -4.24 14.78
C ASN A 311 4.97 -4.41 15.79
N ALA A 312 3.91 -5.15 15.46
CA ALA A 312 2.82 -5.47 16.40
C ALA A 312 3.26 -6.40 17.56
N GLY A 313 4.32 -7.21 17.40
CA GLY A 313 5.16 -7.59 18.54
C GLY A 313 5.38 -9.03 18.90
N VAL A 314 4.60 -10.02 18.46
CA VAL A 314 4.84 -11.45 18.82
C VAL A 314 5.52 -12.19 17.69
N LEU A 315 5.13 -11.94 16.44
CA LEU A 315 5.65 -12.66 15.30
C LEU A 315 7.03 -12.14 14.86
N THR A 316 7.83 -13.06 14.37
CA THR A 316 9.13 -12.81 13.74
C THR A 316 9.06 -13.16 12.25
N ASP A 317 10.11 -12.88 11.51
CA ASP A 317 10.21 -13.24 10.09
C ASP A 317 9.99 -14.74 9.86
N ASP A 318 10.53 -15.59 10.74
CA ASP A 318 10.39 -17.06 10.67
C ASP A 318 8.93 -17.55 10.84
N ASP A 319 8.08 -16.74 11.45
CA ASP A 319 6.67 -17.08 11.73
C ASP A 319 5.72 -16.76 10.58
N LEU A 320 6.18 -16.04 9.56
CA LEU A 320 5.32 -15.58 8.46
C LEU A 320 5.46 -16.43 7.20
N GLY A 321 4.36 -16.57 6.49
CA GLY A 321 4.28 -17.06 5.13
C GLY A 321 3.11 -16.44 4.40
N MET A 322 3.03 -16.65 3.07
CA MET A 322 1.91 -16.17 2.26
C MET A 322 1.53 -17.22 1.23
N MET A 323 0.23 -17.46 1.08
CA MET A 323 -0.32 -18.39 0.10
C MET A 323 -1.33 -17.67 -0.80
N PRO A 324 -1.69 -18.24 -1.98
CA PRO A 324 -2.74 -17.69 -2.84
C PRO A 324 -4.09 -17.61 -2.14
N ILE A 325 -4.93 -16.67 -2.57
CA ILE A 325 -6.33 -16.59 -2.15
C ILE A 325 -7.14 -17.51 -3.07
N TYR A 326 -7.52 -18.66 -2.57
CA TYR A 326 -8.33 -19.63 -3.31
C TYR A 326 -9.81 -19.30 -3.19
N ILE A 327 -10.54 -19.30 -4.30
CA ILE A 327 -11.97 -18.99 -4.35
C ILE A 327 -12.85 -20.13 -4.90
N GLY A 328 -12.28 -21.33 -5.07
CA GLY A 328 -13.02 -22.51 -5.52
C GLY A 328 -13.25 -22.55 -7.03
N VAL A 329 -12.31 -22.10 -7.82
CA VAL A 329 -12.31 -22.21 -9.28
C VAL A 329 -11.52 -23.44 -9.74
N ASP A 330 -11.88 -23.99 -10.89
CA ASP A 330 -11.16 -25.13 -11.47
C ASP A 330 -9.70 -24.77 -11.77
N GLY A 331 -8.76 -25.62 -11.35
CA GLY A 331 -7.32 -25.43 -11.60
C GLY A 331 -6.61 -24.47 -10.65
N GLU A 332 -7.28 -24.04 -9.56
CA GLU A 332 -6.70 -23.12 -8.58
C GLU A 332 -5.48 -23.67 -7.82
N GLU A 333 -5.26 -25.00 -7.85
CA GLU A 333 -4.04 -25.61 -7.30
C GLU A 333 -2.74 -25.15 -7.99
N ASN A 334 -2.85 -24.59 -9.20
CA ASN A 334 -1.75 -23.97 -9.94
C ASN A 334 -1.74 -22.44 -9.85
N GLN A 335 -2.69 -21.85 -9.13
CA GLN A 335 -2.76 -20.42 -8.92
C GLN A 335 -1.56 -19.95 -8.07
N GLY A 336 -1.01 -18.82 -8.46
CA GLY A 336 -0.03 -18.05 -7.70
C GLY A 336 -0.67 -16.89 -6.93
N LEU A 337 0.18 -16.03 -6.43
CA LEU A 337 -0.19 -14.82 -5.71
C LEU A 337 -0.73 -13.76 -6.68
N CYS A 338 -1.45 -12.78 -6.13
CA CYS A 338 -1.97 -11.64 -6.88
C CYS A 338 -0.87 -10.56 -6.99
N THR A 339 -0.38 -10.29 -8.20
CA THR A 339 0.76 -9.38 -8.41
C THR A 339 0.43 -8.30 -9.44
N GLY A 340 0.85 -7.07 -9.17
CA GLY A 340 0.65 -5.94 -10.06
C GLY A 340 1.17 -4.62 -9.50
N SER A 341 0.74 -3.51 -10.09
CA SER A 341 0.96 -2.17 -9.58
C SER A 341 -0.28 -1.31 -9.80
N GLU A 342 -0.58 -0.45 -8.85
CA GLU A 342 -1.54 0.65 -9.01
C GLU A 342 -0.93 1.99 -8.64
N ASN A 343 0.34 1.99 -8.24
CA ASN A 343 1.02 3.17 -7.72
C ASN A 343 1.96 3.74 -8.79
N TYR A 344 1.54 4.81 -9.45
CA TYR A 344 2.30 5.47 -10.52
C TYR A 344 2.64 6.90 -10.12
N TRP A 345 3.94 7.21 -10.06
CA TRP A 345 4.40 8.59 -9.90
C TRP A 345 4.03 9.44 -11.09
N CYS A 346 3.48 10.62 -10.81
CA CYS A 346 3.19 11.68 -11.77
C CYS A 346 3.85 12.97 -11.31
N ILE A 347 4.50 13.69 -12.21
CA ILE A 347 5.04 15.03 -11.95
C ILE A 347 4.00 16.07 -12.38
N ASN A 348 3.75 17.07 -11.53
CA ASN A 348 2.76 18.09 -11.80
C ASN A 348 3.22 19.03 -12.93
N ALA A 349 2.55 18.95 -14.09
CA ALA A 349 2.82 19.78 -15.26
C ALA A 349 2.60 21.29 -15.02
N ASN A 350 1.87 21.66 -13.96
CA ASN A 350 1.59 23.05 -13.61
C ASN A 350 2.61 23.63 -12.60
N ALA A 351 3.59 22.83 -12.15
CA ALA A 351 4.69 23.33 -11.32
C ALA A 351 5.66 24.20 -12.15
N SER A 352 6.52 24.98 -11.50
CA SER A 352 7.55 25.74 -12.21
C SER A 352 8.56 24.79 -12.88
N GLU A 353 9.22 25.24 -13.96
CA GLU A 353 10.25 24.45 -14.65
C GLU A 353 11.36 23.99 -13.69
N GLU A 354 11.75 24.85 -12.72
CA GLU A 354 12.76 24.52 -11.71
C GLU A 354 12.26 23.42 -10.76
N ASN A 355 10.99 23.44 -10.38
CA ASN A 355 10.41 22.44 -9.50
C ASN A 355 10.18 21.10 -10.23
N ILE A 356 9.76 21.12 -11.49
CA ILE A 356 9.66 19.91 -12.33
C ILE A 356 11.04 19.24 -12.39
N LYS A 357 12.08 20.01 -12.76
CA LYS A 357 13.44 19.50 -12.86
C LYS A 357 13.97 18.99 -11.51
N ALA A 358 13.73 19.69 -10.42
CA ALA A 358 14.10 19.24 -9.08
C ALA A 358 13.41 17.92 -8.70
N THR A 359 12.14 17.74 -9.12
CA THR A 359 11.39 16.51 -8.88
C THR A 359 11.91 15.35 -9.72
N GLU A 360 12.24 15.57 -11.01
CA GLU A 360 12.91 14.57 -11.86
C GLU A 360 14.24 14.12 -11.25
N ASP A 361 15.08 15.06 -10.81
CA ASP A 361 16.38 14.78 -10.20
C ASP A 361 16.23 14.02 -8.88
N PHE A 362 15.23 14.37 -8.07
CA PHE A 362 14.90 13.64 -6.85
C PHE A 362 14.50 12.19 -7.14
N LEU A 363 13.58 11.96 -8.07
CA LEU A 363 13.16 10.62 -8.46
C LEU A 363 14.33 9.79 -9.00
N ASN A 364 15.15 10.38 -9.87
CA ASN A 364 16.33 9.72 -10.41
C ASN A 364 17.32 9.35 -9.29
N TRP A 365 17.55 10.25 -8.32
CA TRP A 365 18.39 9.97 -7.17
C TRP A 365 17.82 8.85 -6.30
N VAL A 366 16.50 8.82 -6.06
CA VAL A 366 15.83 7.76 -5.30
C VAL A 366 16.10 6.39 -5.91
N ILE A 367 16.05 6.28 -7.25
CA ILE A 367 16.19 4.98 -7.93
C ILE A 367 17.63 4.63 -8.32
N THR A 368 18.61 5.54 -8.22
CA THR A 368 19.98 5.28 -8.68
C THR A 368 21.04 5.40 -7.60
N SER A 369 20.81 6.22 -6.55
CA SER A 369 21.79 6.36 -5.45
C SER A 369 21.80 5.11 -4.54
N ASP A 370 22.93 4.82 -3.91
CA ASP A 370 23.02 3.74 -2.94
C ASP A 370 22.06 3.92 -1.77
N THR A 371 21.93 5.15 -1.27
CA THR A 371 21.01 5.49 -0.17
C THR A 371 19.54 5.32 -0.59
N GLY A 372 19.17 5.84 -1.76
CA GLY A 372 17.81 5.73 -2.26
C GLY A 372 17.40 4.26 -2.47
N ARG A 373 18.22 3.49 -3.15
CA ARG A 373 17.97 2.07 -3.42
C ARG A 373 17.90 1.23 -2.13
N ASP A 374 18.78 1.52 -1.15
CA ASP A 374 18.75 0.81 0.14
C ASP A 374 17.45 1.08 0.89
N ILE A 375 17.02 2.33 0.98
CA ILE A 375 15.77 2.66 1.67
C ILE A 375 14.58 2.03 0.95
N VAL A 376 14.50 2.16 -0.39
CA VAL A 376 13.38 1.62 -1.17
C VAL A 376 13.31 0.10 -1.10
N ALA A 377 14.43 -0.61 -1.32
CA ALA A 377 14.42 -2.08 -1.35
C ALA A 377 14.42 -2.70 0.05
N ASN A 378 15.33 -2.25 0.95
CA ASN A 378 15.57 -2.96 2.21
C ASN A 378 14.72 -2.43 3.37
N GLN A 379 14.39 -1.12 3.40
CA GLN A 379 13.64 -0.54 4.50
C GLN A 379 12.14 -0.44 4.21
N MET A 380 11.74 -0.08 2.95
CA MET A 380 10.34 -0.12 2.53
C MET A 380 9.89 -1.53 2.11
N GLY A 381 10.82 -2.39 1.71
CA GLY A 381 10.52 -3.72 1.20
C GLY A 381 9.93 -3.72 -0.21
N PHE A 382 10.22 -2.70 -1.02
CA PHE A 382 9.65 -2.58 -2.36
C PHE A 382 10.39 -3.42 -3.40
N THR A 383 9.62 -4.13 -4.22
CA THR A 383 10.09 -4.61 -5.52
C THR A 383 9.78 -3.54 -6.56
N THR A 384 10.77 -3.13 -7.35
CA THR A 384 10.63 -2.02 -8.28
C THR A 384 10.72 -2.47 -9.75
N PRO A 385 10.10 -1.73 -10.69
CA PRO A 385 10.21 -2.01 -12.11
C PRO A 385 11.49 -1.43 -12.74
N PHE A 386 12.46 -0.95 -11.95
CA PHE A 386 13.67 -0.29 -12.45
C PHE A 386 14.86 -1.25 -12.53
N ASP A 387 15.65 -1.18 -13.62
CA ASP A 387 16.84 -1.98 -13.84
C ASP A 387 17.99 -1.62 -12.88
N SER A 388 17.99 -0.42 -12.34
CA SER A 388 18.96 0.07 -11.34
C SER A 388 18.95 -0.72 -10.02
N PHE A 389 17.94 -1.54 -9.76
CA PHE A 389 17.84 -2.40 -8.58
C PHE A 389 18.33 -3.83 -8.80
N ASP A 390 18.73 -4.20 -10.03
CA ASP A 390 19.15 -5.59 -10.36
C ASP A 390 20.45 -6.01 -9.68
N ASP A 391 21.28 -5.06 -9.26
CA ASP A 391 22.60 -5.28 -8.65
C ASP A 391 22.58 -5.51 -7.12
N GLY A 392 21.55 -6.20 -6.60
CA GLY A 392 21.51 -6.64 -5.19
C GLY A 392 20.67 -5.81 -4.24
N TYR A 393 19.90 -4.85 -4.75
CA TYR A 393 18.88 -4.13 -3.98
C TYR A 393 17.54 -4.81 -4.19
N GLN A 394 17.30 -5.89 -3.45
CA GLN A 394 16.03 -6.63 -3.49
C GLN A 394 15.49 -6.80 -2.08
N ALA A 395 14.21 -6.55 -1.91
CA ALA A 395 13.53 -6.79 -0.64
C ALA A 395 13.71 -8.27 -0.24
N SER A 396 14.05 -8.49 1.02
CA SER A 396 14.27 -9.83 1.58
C SER A 396 13.56 -9.91 2.93
N ASN A 397 12.46 -10.64 2.96
CA ASN A 397 11.70 -11.02 4.16
C ASN A 397 10.82 -12.22 3.82
N ALA A 398 10.19 -12.83 4.80
CA ALA A 398 9.41 -14.06 4.63
C ALA A 398 8.26 -13.92 3.61
N LEU A 399 7.63 -12.75 3.48
CA LEU A 399 6.57 -12.52 2.48
C LEU A 399 7.16 -12.46 1.07
N MET A 400 8.31 -11.81 0.90
CA MET A 400 9.02 -11.77 -0.39
C MET A 400 9.59 -13.14 -0.76
N ASP A 401 10.05 -13.93 0.22
CA ASP A 401 10.46 -15.31 -0.02
C ASP A 401 9.30 -16.17 -0.53
N ALA A 402 8.07 -15.96 0.00
CA ALA A 402 6.87 -16.63 -0.50
C ALA A 402 6.54 -16.22 -1.95
N VAL A 403 6.72 -14.93 -2.31
CA VAL A 403 6.57 -14.44 -3.69
C VAL A 403 7.57 -15.13 -4.62
N ASN A 404 8.85 -15.12 -4.25
CA ASN A 404 9.94 -15.74 -5.02
C ASN A 404 9.73 -17.24 -5.18
N GLN A 405 9.28 -17.92 -4.13
CA GLN A 405 8.98 -19.37 -4.18
C GLN A 405 7.81 -19.65 -5.14
N SER A 406 6.74 -18.85 -5.08
CA SER A 406 5.60 -18.99 -6.00
C SER A 406 6.02 -18.87 -7.47
N ILE A 407 6.92 -17.93 -7.77
CA ILE A 407 7.51 -17.76 -9.11
C ILE A 407 8.38 -18.96 -9.49
N ALA A 408 9.25 -19.40 -8.59
CA ALA A 408 10.16 -20.54 -8.82
C ALA A 408 9.40 -21.85 -9.06
N ASP A 409 8.27 -22.04 -8.39
CA ASP A 409 7.36 -23.18 -8.57
C ASP A 409 6.53 -23.11 -9.87
N GLY A 410 6.66 -22.02 -10.64
CA GLY A 410 5.95 -21.82 -11.89
C GLY A 410 4.45 -21.65 -11.71
N LYS A 411 4.00 -21.11 -10.56
CA LYS A 411 2.59 -20.81 -10.31
C LYS A 411 2.10 -19.68 -11.20
N ASN A 412 0.81 -19.73 -11.57
CA ASN A 412 0.18 -18.72 -12.40
C ASN A 412 -0.23 -17.51 -11.55
N SER A 413 0.52 -16.42 -11.61
CA SER A 413 0.15 -15.16 -10.93
C SER A 413 -1.23 -14.68 -11.38
N VAL A 414 -1.99 -14.13 -10.45
CA VAL A 414 -3.25 -13.43 -10.70
C VAL A 414 -2.93 -11.97 -10.94
N ALA A 415 -3.17 -11.48 -12.15
CA ALA A 415 -2.95 -10.08 -12.48
C ALA A 415 -3.97 -9.17 -11.76
N TRP A 416 -3.53 -7.96 -11.45
CA TRP A 416 -4.41 -6.94 -10.89
C TRP A 416 -5.32 -6.35 -11.97
N CYS A 417 -6.62 -6.63 -11.85
CA CYS A 417 -7.66 -6.08 -12.72
C CYS A 417 -8.34 -4.84 -12.13
N PHE A 418 -8.04 -4.49 -10.88
CA PHE A 418 -8.73 -3.38 -10.22
C PHE A 418 -8.40 -2.01 -10.80
N THR A 419 -7.34 -1.89 -11.59
CA THR A 419 -7.06 -0.69 -12.40
C THR A 419 -8.06 -0.52 -13.57
N THR A 420 -8.88 -1.54 -13.86
CA THR A 420 -9.96 -1.49 -14.86
C THR A 420 -11.35 -1.36 -14.25
N MET A 421 -11.47 -1.32 -12.93
CA MET A 421 -12.73 -1.08 -12.22
C MET A 421 -13.25 0.32 -12.56
N PRO A 422 -14.57 0.51 -12.72
CA PRO A 422 -15.11 1.70 -13.39
C PRO A 422 -14.92 3.00 -12.60
N SER A 423 -14.97 2.97 -11.27
CA SER A 423 -14.82 4.17 -10.43
C SER A 423 -14.60 3.82 -8.95
N GLU A 424 -14.17 4.79 -8.15
CA GLU A 424 -14.16 4.66 -6.69
C GLU A 424 -15.58 4.52 -6.12
N ALA A 425 -16.58 5.19 -6.73
CA ALA A 425 -17.98 5.07 -6.31
C ALA A 425 -18.50 3.63 -6.46
N TRP A 426 -18.09 2.91 -7.50
CA TRP A 426 -18.41 1.49 -7.63
C TRP A 426 -17.79 0.67 -6.50
N LYS A 427 -16.51 0.88 -6.21
CA LYS A 427 -15.81 0.19 -5.11
C LYS A 427 -16.52 0.44 -3.78
N ASP A 428 -16.87 1.69 -3.49
CA ASP A 428 -17.59 2.08 -2.25
C ASP A 428 -18.97 1.44 -2.16
N GLY A 429 -19.69 1.34 -3.29
CA GLY A 429 -20.97 0.65 -3.37
C GLY A 429 -20.84 -0.84 -3.03
N VAL A 430 -19.85 -1.52 -3.58
CA VAL A 430 -19.54 -2.93 -3.27
C VAL A 430 -19.13 -3.09 -1.81
N GLY A 431 -18.24 -2.24 -1.29
CA GLY A 431 -17.79 -2.28 0.11
C GLY A 431 -18.96 -2.11 1.09
N SER A 432 -19.84 -1.13 0.81
CA SER A 432 -21.04 -0.90 1.63
C SER A 432 -21.99 -2.10 1.64
N ALA A 433 -22.20 -2.73 0.48
CA ALA A 433 -23.05 -3.92 0.36
C ALA A 433 -22.46 -5.13 1.07
N LEU A 434 -21.13 -5.37 0.96
CA LEU A 434 -20.43 -6.42 1.70
C LEU A 434 -20.56 -6.25 3.21
N THR A 435 -20.39 -5.01 3.69
CA THR A 435 -20.52 -4.67 5.12
C THR A 435 -21.93 -4.94 5.63
N ALA A 436 -22.96 -4.51 4.88
CA ALA A 436 -24.36 -4.73 5.22
C ALA A 436 -24.71 -6.24 5.22
N TYR A 437 -24.20 -6.99 4.25
CA TYR A 437 -24.38 -8.43 4.17
C TYR A 437 -23.75 -9.14 5.38
N ALA A 438 -22.49 -8.85 5.72
CA ALA A 438 -21.82 -9.43 6.87
C ALA A 438 -22.51 -9.11 8.20
N ALA A 439 -23.07 -7.90 8.33
CA ALA A 439 -23.83 -7.48 9.50
C ALA A 439 -25.25 -8.07 9.58
N GLY A 440 -25.71 -8.81 8.54
CA GLY A 440 -27.06 -9.37 8.46
C GLY A 440 -28.15 -8.30 8.24
N THR A 441 -27.78 -7.10 7.79
CA THR A 441 -28.70 -5.98 7.48
C THR A 441 -28.96 -5.84 5.98
N GLY A 442 -28.18 -6.53 5.14
CA GLY A 442 -28.32 -6.62 3.70
C GLY A 442 -28.31 -8.08 3.24
N SER A 443 -28.49 -8.29 1.94
CA SER A 443 -28.48 -9.61 1.30
C SER A 443 -27.30 -9.76 0.34
N TRP A 444 -26.98 -10.99 -0.07
CA TRP A 444 -25.99 -11.20 -1.13
C TRP A 444 -26.46 -10.64 -2.48
N ASP A 445 -27.76 -10.62 -2.74
CA ASP A 445 -28.34 -10.03 -3.95
C ASP A 445 -28.05 -8.52 -4.02
N ASP A 446 -27.96 -7.83 -2.89
CA ASP A 446 -27.53 -6.42 -2.84
C ASP A 446 -26.06 -6.27 -3.27
N VAL A 447 -25.18 -7.21 -2.86
CA VAL A 447 -23.79 -7.25 -3.31
C VAL A 447 -23.70 -7.49 -4.81
N VAL A 448 -24.48 -8.47 -5.33
CA VAL A 448 -24.55 -8.74 -6.77
C VAL A 448 -25.00 -7.52 -7.56
N THR A 449 -26.03 -6.83 -7.07
CA THR A 449 -26.56 -5.61 -7.70
C THR A 449 -25.48 -4.50 -7.70
N ALA A 450 -24.84 -4.24 -6.56
CA ALA A 450 -23.78 -3.24 -6.45
C ALA A 450 -22.59 -3.58 -7.38
N PHE A 451 -22.25 -4.86 -7.50
CA PHE A 451 -21.14 -5.33 -8.31
C PHE A 451 -21.46 -5.22 -9.81
N VAL A 452 -22.58 -5.80 -10.28
CA VAL A 452 -22.90 -5.94 -11.71
C VAL A 452 -23.58 -4.70 -12.28
N ASP A 453 -24.72 -4.27 -11.69
CA ASP A 453 -25.47 -3.13 -12.19
C ASP A 453 -24.71 -1.81 -11.90
N GLY A 454 -24.04 -1.75 -10.74
CA GLY A 454 -23.15 -0.67 -10.37
C GLY A 454 -22.00 -0.49 -11.36
N TRP A 455 -21.35 -1.59 -11.78
CA TRP A 455 -20.27 -1.55 -12.78
C TRP A 455 -20.72 -0.85 -14.07
N ALA A 456 -21.80 -1.33 -14.68
CA ALA A 456 -22.31 -0.79 -15.94
C ALA A 456 -22.73 0.68 -15.82
N SER A 457 -23.33 1.04 -14.69
CA SER A 457 -23.77 2.42 -14.41
C SER A 457 -22.58 3.38 -14.27
N GLU A 458 -21.58 3.01 -13.48
CA GLU A 458 -20.41 3.84 -13.22
C GLU A 458 -19.49 3.95 -14.44
N TYR A 459 -19.34 2.84 -15.21
CA TYR A 459 -18.61 2.88 -16.46
C TYR A 459 -19.24 3.84 -17.48
N ALA A 460 -20.58 3.83 -17.60
CA ALA A 460 -21.29 4.75 -18.47
C ALA A 460 -21.10 6.21 -18.02
N ALA A 461 -21.20 6.48 -16.70
CA ALA A 461 -21.02 7.82 -16.16
C ALA A 461 -19.60 8.38 -16.33
N ALA A 462 -18.58 7.51 -16.28
CA ALA A 462 -17.19 7.91 -16.48
C ALA A 462 -16.85 8.22 -17.96
N ASN A 463 -17.69 7.79 -18.92
CA ASN A 463 -17.47 7.96 -20.37
C ASN A 463 -18.49 8.92 -21.02
N GLU A 464 -19.36 9.57 -20.27
CA GLU A 464 -20.21 10.69 -20.72
C GLU A 464 -19.46 12.03 -20.61
#